data_e9d8b60a0fb1b88fe0d87bd0c7f4b1ef
#
_entry.id   e9d8b60a0fb1b88fe0d87bd0c7f4b1ef
#
_cell.length_a   1.000
_cell.length_b   1.000
_cell.length_c   1.000
_cell.angle_alpha   90.00
_cell.angle_beta   90.00
_cell.angle_gamma   90.00
#
_symmetry.space_group_name_H-M   'P 1'
#
loop_
_entity.id
_entity.type
_entity.pdbx_description
1 polymer ?
#
loop_
_entity_poly.entity_id
_entity_poly.type
_entity_poly.pdbx_seq_one_letter_code
_entity_poly.pdbx_strand_id
1 'polypeptide(L)'
;MSEFTPNLAVDLCGLSLPSPLVLASGIWGTTVSLLVRAAENGCGAVTAKSCGPTPRAGHVNPSCLDWGHGLINAIGLANPGADAEVTLLANAKQALAPSGARLIASIFAGPPEEFGVVARTVAQAKPSQFNSA
;
A
#
# COMPACT_ATOMS: atom_id res chain seq x y z
N MET A 1 -15.57 16.44 32.39
CA MET A 1 -14.35 16.88 31.69
C MET A 1 -14.47 16.40 30.27
N SER A 2 -14.60 17.28 29.28
CA SER A 2 -14.59 16.88 27.88
C SER A 2 -13.19 16.40 27.54
N GLU A 3 -13.02 15.14 27.15
CA GLU A 3 -11.75 14.66 26.61
C GLU A 3 -11.41 15.48 25.36
N PHE A 4 -10.27 16.16 25.41
CA PHE A 4 -9.74 16.86 24.25
C PHE A 4 -9.22 15.81 23.26
N THR A 5 -9.99 15.57 22.21
CA THR A 5 -9.54 14.71 21.09
C THR A 5 -8.92 15.61 20.02
N PRO A 6 -7.59 15.58 19.83
CA PRO A 6 -6.95 16.40 18.82
C PRO A 6 -7.43 16.01 17.42
N ASN A 7 -7.73 17.01 16.59
CA ASN A 7 -7.99 16.79 15.18
C ASN A 7 -6.65 16.64 14.44
N LEU A 8 -6.36 15.42 13.98
CA LEU A 8 -5.13 15.09 13.24
C LEU A 8 -5.33 15.09 11.72
N ALA A 9 -6.52 15.45 11.23
CA ALA A 9 -6.80 15.45 9.80
C ALA A 9 -5.89 16.42 9.04
N VAL A 10 -5.39 15.95 7.89
CA VAL A 10 -4.53 16.74 7.00
C VAL A 10 -4.97 16.59 5.55
N ASP A 11 -4.65 17.57 4.72
CA ASP A 11 -4.77 17.46 3.26
C ASP A 11 -3.39 17.16 2.66
N LEU A 12 -3.32 16.11 1.85
CA LEU A 12 -2.14 15.73 1.09
C LEU A 12 -2.46 15.84 -0.40
N CYS A 13 -2.10 16.94 -1.04
CA CYS A 13 -2.32 17.17 -2.46
C CYS A 13 -3.78 16.96 -2.90
N GLY A 14 -4.73 17.47 -2.13
CA GLY A 14 -6.17 17.32 -2.36
C GLY A 14 -6.77 16.01 -1.84
N LEU A 15 -5.96 15.16 -1.19
CA LEU A 15 -6.41 13.96 -0.53
C LEU A 15 -6.60 14.24 0.97
N SER A 16 -7.83 14.26 1.42
CA SER A 16 -8.13 14.37 2.85
C SER A 16 -7.81 13.09 3.57
N LEU A 17 -6.93 13.15 4.56
CA LEU A 17 -6.51 12.04 5.42
C LEU A 17 -6.97 12.29 6.86
N PRO A 18 -7.49 11.28 7.56
CA PRO A 18 -7.89 11.42 8.97
C PRO A 18 -6.70 11.59 9.92
N SER A 19 -5.48 11.25 9.50
CA SER A 19 -4.24 11.49 10.24
C SER A 19 -3.06 11.63 9.27
N PRO A 20 -1.93 12.26 9.68
CA PRO A 20 -0.75 12.41 8.83
C PRO A 20 0.08 11.13 8.68
N LEU A 21 -0.26 10.05 9.39
CA LEU A 21 0.48 8.81 9.34
C LEU A 21 0.16 8.03 8.06
N VAL A 22 1.18 7.68 7.31
CA VAL A 22 1.07 6.87 6.08
C VAL A 22 1.87 5.59 6.25
N LEU A 23 1.20 4.43 6.18
CA LEU A 23 1.91 3.16 6.08
C LEU A 23 2.62 3.08 4.73
N ALA A 24 3.95 2.96 4.76
CA ALA A 24 4.75 2.77 3.56
C ALA A 24 4.52 1.38 2.92
N SER A 25 4.73 1.29 1.60
CA SER A 25 4.71 0.01 0.90
C SER A 25 5.76 -0.95 1.49
N GLY A 26 5.39 -2.21 1.67
CA GLY A 26 6.28 -3.22 2.22
C GLY A 26 5.55 -4.43 2.78
N ILE A 27 6.03 -4.95 3.91
CA ILE A 27 5.56 -6.20 4.51
C ILE A 27 4.08 -6.13 4.90
N TRP A 28 3.63 -5.04 5.48
CA TRP A 28 2.25 -4.87 5.94
C TRP A 28 1.24 -4.60 4.81
N GLY A 29 1.71 -4.31 3.60
CA GLY A 29 0.88 -4.08 2.43
C GLY A 29 0.46 -5.35 1.69
N THR A 30 0.73 -6.54 2.20
CA THR A 30 0.56 -7.82 1.47
C THR A 30 -0.80 -8.47 1.63
N THR A 31 -1.61 -8.07 2.61
CA THR A 31 -2.96 -8.61 2.83
C THR A 31 -3.94 -7.53 3.27
N VAL A 32 -5.22 -7.75 3.00
CA VAL A 32 -6.30 -6.84 3.43
C VAL A 32 -6.30 -6.65 4.94
N SER A 33 -6.14 -7.71 5.71
CA SER A 33 -6.16 -7.65 7.17
C SER A 33 -5.02 -6.81 7.77
N LEU A 34 -3.84 -6.85 7.17
CA LEU A 34 -2.71 -6.03 7.60
C LEU A 34 -2.92 -4.55 7.27
N LEU A 35 -3.49 -4.23 6.11
CA LEU A 35 -3.85 -2.87 5.74
C LEU A 35 -4.92 -2.29 6.67
N VAL A 36 -5.97 -3.06 6.96
CA VAL A 36 -7.02 -2.68 7.92
C VAL A 36 -6.44 -2.46 9.31
N ARG A 37 -5.59 -3.37 9.78
CA ARG A 37 -4.93 -3.24 11.08
C ARG A 37 -4.10 -1.96 11.21
N ALA A 38 -3.41 -1.57 10.14
CA ALA A 38 -2.67 -0.31 10.14
C ALA A 38 -3.61 0.91 10.26
N ALA A 39 -4.72 0.90 9.54
CA ALA A 39 -5.73 1.95 9.61
C ALA A 39 -6.39 2.04 10.99
N GLU A 40 -6.73 0.90 11.60
CA GLU A 40 -7.27 0.82 12.97
C GLU A 40 -6.28 1.34 14.03
N ASN A 41 -4.99 1.30 13.74
CA ASN A 41 -3.94 1.86 14.59
C ASN A 41 -3.55 3.30 14.22
N GLY A 42 -4.41 4.01 13.50
CA GLY A 42 -4.31 5.45 13.31
C GLY A 42 -3.64 5.90 12.01
N CYS A 43 -3.33 5.00 11.07
CA CYS A 43 -2.85 5.43 9.76
C CYS A 43 -3.98 6.13 8.97
N GLY A 44 -3.73 7.35 8.51
CA GLY A 44 -4.61 8.09 7.62
C GLY A 44 -4.58 7.62 6.18
N ALA A 45 -3.47 6.97 5.78
CA ALA A 45 -3.36 6.24 4.52
C ALA A 45 -2.54 4.96 4.69
N VAL A 46 -2.82 3.98 3.85
CA VAL A 46 -2.10 2.70 3.83
C VAL A 46 -1.69 2.37 2.39
N THR A 47 -0.42 2.00 2.21
CA THR A 47 0.12 1.66 0.90
C THR A 47 0.23 0.15 0.76
N ALA A 48 -0.41 -0.40 -0.27
CA ALA A 48 -0.30 -1.81 -0.60
C ALA A 48 1.11 -2.19 -1.05
N LYS A 49 1.41 -3.49 -1.06
CA LYS A 49 2.68 -4.00 -1.57
C LYS A 49 2.84 -3.62 -3.04
N SER A 50 4.04 -3.15 -3.40
CA SER A 50 4.33 -2.84 -4.81
C SER A 50 4.18 -4.08 -5.67
N CYS A 51 3.37 -3.98 -6.72
CA CYS A 51 3.19 -5.05 -7.70
C CYS A 51 3.80 -4.68 -9.05
N GLY A 52 4.30 -5.67 -9.74
CA GLY A 52 4.81 -5.56 -11.11
C GLY A 52 3.85 -6.17 -12.12
N PRO A 53 4.22 -6.18 -13.42
CA PRO A 53 3.38 -6.72 -14.48
C PRO A 53 3.12 -8.22 -14.33
N THR A 54 4.08 -8.96 -13.76
CA THR A 54 4.01 -10.41 -13.60
C THR A 54 4.34 -10.83 -12.16
N PRO A 55 3.84 -12.00 -11.71
CA PRO A 55 4.19 -12.53 -10.39
C PRO A 55 5.69 -12.75 -10.24
N ARG A 56 6.21 -12.48 -9.02
CA ARG A 56 7.58 -12.76 -8.62
C ARG A 56 7.63 -13.49 -7.29
N ALA A 57 8.32 -14.61 -7.24
CA ALA A 57 8.55 -15.35 -6.00
C ALA A 57 9.53 -14.63 -5.04
N GLY A 58 10.39 -13.77 -5.58
CA GLY A 58 11.47 -13.16 -4.82
C GLY A 58 12.67 -14.10 -4.65
N HIS A 59 13.59 -13.71 -3.76
CA HIS A 59 14.76 -14.52 -3.46
C HIS A 59 14.46 -15.62 -2.43
N VAL A 60 15.24 -16.70 -2.48
CA VAL A 60 15.18 -17.79 -1.50
C VAL A 60 15.69 -17.30 -0.14
N ASN A 61 15.03 -17.72 0.93
CA ASN A 61 15.44 -17.39 2.30
C ASN A 61 16.79 -18.02 2.67
N PRO A 62 17.60 -17.35 3.54
CA PRO A 62 17.30 -16.12 4.26
C PRO A 62 17.40 -14.87 3.39
N SER A 63 16.33 -14.10 3.26
CA SER A 63 16.30 -12.85 2.50
C SER A 63 16.41 -11.60 3.39
N CYS A 64 16.57 -11.79 4.69
CA CYS A 64 16.80 -10.73 5.66
C CYS A 64 17.87 -11.19 6.66
N LEU A 65 18.80 -10.31 6.97
CA LEU A 65 19.92 -10.55 7.87
C LEU A 65 20.05 -9.39 8.86
N ASP A 66 20.14 -9.73 10.16
CA ASP A 66 20.58 -8.79 11.18
C ASP A 66 22.13 -8.79 11.19
N TRP A 67 22.75 -7.63 11.01
CA TRP A 67 24.20 -7.46 11.03
C TRP A 67 24.70 -6.72 12.29
N GLY A 68 23.83 -6.62 13.33
CA GLY A 68 24.15 -6.05 14.65
C GLY A 68 23.89 -4.56 14.76
N HIS A 69 23.87 -3.81 13.69
CA HIS A 69 23.56 -2.36 13.64
C HIS A 69 22.30 -2.04 12.84
N GLY A 70 21.60 -3.07 12.35
CA GLY A 70 20.38 -2.94 11.56
C GLY A 70 20.08 -4.19 10.75
N LEU A 71 19.06 -4.09 9.90
CA LEU A 71 18.62 -5.17 9.03
C LEU A 71 19.01 -4.89 7.59
N ILE A 72 19.64 -5.86 6.94
CA ILE A 72 19.86 -5.87 5.49
C ILE A 72 18.88 -6.85 4.89
N ASN A 73 18.20 -6.49 3.80
CA ASN A 73 17.31 -7.41 3.11
C ASN A 73 17.52 -7.42 1.59
N ALA A 74 17.18 -8.56 1.00
CA ALA A 74 17.11 -8.79 -0.42
C ALA A 74 15.86 -9.61 -0.74
N ILE A 75 14.68 -9.03 -0.57
CA ILE A 75 13.39 -9.72 -0.77
C ILE A 75 13.19 -10.10 -2.26
N GLY A 76 13.76 -9.34 -3.19
CA GLY A 76 13.68 -9.63 -4.61
C GLY A 76 12.35 -9.27 -5.25
N LEU A 77 11.67 -8.23 -4.74
CA LEU A 77 10.39 -7.71 -5.25
C LEU A 77 9.29 -8.77 -5.33
N ALA A 78 9.25 -9.71 -4.36
CA ALA A 78 8.19 -10.71 -4.28
C ALA A 78 6.81 -10.04 -4.30
N ASN A 79 5.94 -10.45 -5.23
CA ASN A 79 4.61 -9.88 -5.40
C ASN A 79 3.74 -10.81 -6.27
N PRO A 80 2.40 -10.70 -6.18
CA PRO A 80 1.48 -11.59 -6.91
C PRO A 80 1.25 -11.19 -8.39
N GLY A 81 1.81 -10.07 -8.84
CA GLY A 81 1.52 -9.47 -10.15
C GLY A 81 0.30 -8.55 -10.12
N ALA A 82 0.20 -7.65 -11.11
CA ALA A 82 -0.82 -6.62 -11.15
C ALA A 82 -2.25 -7.17 -11.19
N ASP A 83 -2.50 -8.23 -11.94
CA ASP A 83 -3.85 -8.82 -12.08
C ASP A 83 -4.40 -9.35 -10.74
N ALA A 84 -3.56 -10.06 -9.98
CA ALA A 84 -3.95 -10.55 -8.65
C ALA A 84 -4.10 -9.41 -7.64
N GLU A 85 -3.28 -8.37 -7.76
CA GLU A 85 -3.32 -7.20 -6.88
C GLU A 85 -4.63 -6.42 -7.01
N VAL A 86 -5.28 -6.39 -8.19
CA VAL A 86 -6.60 -5.74 -8.39
C VAL A 86 -7.63 -6.26 -7.39
N THR A 87 -7.69 -7.57 -7.18
CA THR A 87 -8.63 -8.18 -6.24
C THR A 87 -8.32 -7.79 -4.80
N LEU A 88 -7.05 -7.80 -4.40
CA LEU A 88 -6.62 -7.38 -3.07
C LEU A 88 -7.00 -5.91 -2.81
N LEU A 89 -6.70 -5.03 -3.75
CA LEU A 89 -6.98 -3.60 -3.63
C LEU A 89 -8.49 -3.30 -3.57
N ALA A 90 -9.30 -4.00 -4.37
CA ALA A 90 -10.76 -3.84 -4.34
C ALA A 90 -11.33 -4.24 -2.97
N ASN A 91 -10.90 -5.38 -2.43
CA ASN A 91 -11.31 -5.86 -1.10
C ASN A 91 -10.79 -4.94 0.02
N ALA A 92 -9.54 -4.48 -0.08
CA ALA A 92 -8.96 -3.56 0.89
C ALA A 92 -9.72 -2.22 0.93
N LYS A 93 -10.08 -1.67 -0.23
CA LYS A 93 -10.87 -0.44 -0.31
C LYS A 93 -12.20 -0.55 0.45
N GLN A 94 -12.91 -1.67 0.28
CA GLN A 94 -14.17 -1.91 0.99
C GLN A 94 -13.93 -2.02 2.50
N ALA A 95 -12.93 -2.79 2.90
CA ALA A 95 -12.63 -3.03 4.31
C ALA A 95 -12.10 -1.78 5.04
N LEU A 96 -11.45 -0.85 4.33
CA LEU A 96 -10.94 0.41 4.90
C LEU A 96 -12.01 1.51 5.02
N ALA A 97 -13.15 1.36 4.35
CA ALA A 97 -14.19 2.40 4.34
C ALA A 97 -14.62 2.90 5.74
N PRO A 98 -14.79 2.03 6.76
CA PRO A 98 -15.18 2.50 8.10
C PRO A 98 -14.14 3.38 8.80
N SER A 99 -12.84 3.18 8.53
CA SER A 99 -11.76 3.96 9.14
C SER A 99 -11.55 5.33 8.50
N GLY A 100 -12.06 5.54 7.28
CA GLY A 100 -11.77 6.72 6.46
C GLY A 100 -10.34 6.79 5.93
N ALA A 101 -9.48 5.81 6.24
CA ALA A 101 -8.12 5.74 5.73
C ALA A 101 -8.09 5.56 4.20
N ARG A 102 -7.12 6.19 3.55
CA ARG A 102 -6.96 6.11 2.10
C ARG A 102 -6.08 4.94 1.70
N LEU A 103 -6.46 4.28 0.62
CA LEU A 103 -5.67 3.20 0.03
C LEU A 103 -4.80 3.74 -1.10
N ILE A 104 -3.49 3.50 -1.01
CA ILE A 104 -2.50 3.85 -2.03
C ILE A 104 -2.04 2.55 -2.68
N ALA A 105 -2.18 2.47 -4.00
CA ALA A 105 -1.59 1.39 -4.77
C ALA A 105 -0.13 1.75 -5.11
N SER A 106 0.76 0.77 -4.98
CA SER A 106 2.17 0.92 -5.32
C SER A 106 2.53 -0.03 -6.46
N ILE A 107 3.22 0.50 -7.47
CA ILE A 107 3.58 -0.27 -8.66
C ILE A 107 5.07 -0.11 -8.98
N PHE A 108 5.62 -1.10 -9.67
CA PHE A 108 6.92 -1.00 -10.32
C PHE A 108 6.89 -1.65 -11.71
N ALA A 109 7.79 -1.22 -12.58
CA ALA A 109 7.98 -1.80 -13.89
C ALA A 109 9.43 -1.59 -14.36
N GLY A 110 9.79 -2.13 -15.50
CA GLY A 110 11.07 -1.89 -16.15
C GLY A 110 10.99 -0.64 -17.03
N PRO A 111 10.62 -0.77 -18.31
CA PRO A 111 10.53 0.36 -19.22
C PRO A 111 9.29 1.23 -18.94
N PRO A 112 9.31 2.52 -19.34
CA PRO A 112 8.21 3.46 -19.08
C PRO A 112 6.85 3.00 -19.59
N GLU A 113 6.79 2.34 -20.74
CA GLU A 113 5.55 1.84 -21.35
C GLU A 113 4.87 0.79 -20.48
N GLU A 114 5.65 -0.04 -19.81
CA GLU A 114 5.18 -1.08 -18.91
C GLU A 114 4.53 -0.49 -17.65
N PHE A 115 5.07 0.63 -17.11
CA PHE A 115 4.42 1.36 -16.03
C PHE A 115 2.99 1.75 -16.38
N GLY A 116 2.76 2.24 -17.63
CA GLY A 116 1.42 2.58 -18.11
C GLY A 116 0.48 1.38 -18.17
N VAL A 117 0.98 0.20 -18.51
CA VAL A 117 0.19 -1.03 -18.51
C VAL A 117 -0.20 -1.42 -17.09
N VAL A 118 0.78 -1.54 -16.18
CA VAL A 118 0.55 -1.91 -14.78
C VAL A 118 -0.40 -0.91 -14.10
N ALA A 119 -0.20 0.39 -14.32
CA ALA A 119 -1.08 1.42 -13.78
C ALA A 119 -2.53 1.27 -14.22
N ARG A 120 -2.77 1.03 -15.52
CA ARG A 120 -4.12 0.79 -16.03
C ARG A 120 -4.77 -0.47 -15.45
N THR A 121 -4.00 -1.54 -15.28
CA THR A 121 -4.49 -2.77 -14.66
C THR A 121 -4.93 -2.50 -13.22
N VAL A 122 -4.04 -1.93 -12.42
CA VAL A 122 -4.29 -1.66 -10.98
C VAL A 122 -5.41 -0.63 -10.77
N ALA A 123 -5.56 0.35 -11.69
CA ALA A 123 -6.63 1.34 -11.63
C ALA A 123 -8.05 0.73 -11.71
N GLN A 124 -8.20 -0.49 -12.21
CA GLN A 124 -9.49 -1.19 -12.24
C GLN A 124 -10.05 -1.44 -10.82
N ALA A 125 -9.20 -1.55 -9.82
CA ALA A 125 -9.61 -1.66 -8.41
C ALA A 125 -10.18 -0.33 -7.87
N LYS A 126 -10.04 0.79 -8.60
CA LYS A 126 -10.42 2.14 -8.19
C LYS A 126 -9.90 2.48 -6.77
N PRO A 127 -8.61 2.33 -6.48
CA PRO A 127 -8.05 2.74 -5.20
C PRO A 127 -8.33 4.23 -4.96
N SER A 128 -8.18 4.71 -3.72
CA SER A 128 -8.49 6.10 -3.36
C SER A 128 -7.57 7.10 -4.06
N GLN A 129 -6.44 6.64 -4.56
CA GLN A 129 -5.44 7.36 -5.31
C GLN A 129 -5.14 6.66 -6.63
N PHE A 130 -5.89 6.97 -7.61
CA PHE A 130 -5.54 7.22 -8.98
C PHE A 130 -6.43 8.39 -9.41
N ASN A 131 -6.06 9.60 -9.05
CA ASN A 131 -6.55 10.74 -9.80
C ASN A 131 -5.82 10.69 -11.15
N SER A 132 -6.54 10.27 -12.17
CA SER A 132 -6.22 10.66 -13.52
C SER A 132 -6.24 12.18 -13.57
N ALA A 133 -5.08 12.81 -13.58
CA ALA A 133 -4.93 14.12 -14.14
C ALA A 133 -5.13 14.03 -15.65
#